data_0a4e59027ec2e8a7f1e05fc18edf9437
#
_entry.id   0a4e59027ec2e8a7f1e05fc18edf9437
#
_cell.length_a   1.000
_cell.length_b   1.000
_cell.length_c   1.000
_cell.angle_alpha   90.00
_cell.angle_beta   90.00
_cell.angle_gamma   90.00
#
_symmetry.space_group_name_H-M   'P 1'
#
loop_
_entity.id
_entity.type
_entity.pdbx_description
1 polymer ?
#
loop_
_entity_poly.entity_id
_entity_poly.type
_entity_poly.pdbx_seq_one_letter_code
_entity_poly.pdbx_strand_id
1 'polypeptide(L)'
;VDSVAKIVVVTSGKGGVGKTTTSASFATGLALRGHKTVVIDFDVGLRNLDLIMGCERRVVYDFVNVLNNEARLQQALIRDKDIENLYILPASQTRDKDALTDEGVARVMDELSQEFDYIICDSPAGIERGAILAMYHADEAIIVTNPEISSVRDSDRIIGMLDSKTKKVEMNEGRIRKHLCIT
;
A
#
# COMPACT_ATOMS: atom_id res chain seq x y z
N VAL A 1 -5.16 19.54 -17.47
CA VAL A 1 -4.07 19.08 -16.59
C VAL A 1 -4.54 17.76 -16.04
N ASP A 2 -3.99 16.68 -16.57
CA ASP A 2 -4.29 15.34 -16.07
C ASP A 2 -3.88 15.27 -14.61
N SER A 3 -4.84 15.10 -13.71
CA SER A 3 -4.55 14.95 -12.30
C SER A 3 -3.86 13.60 -12.10
N VAL A 4 -2.59 13.63 -11.79
CA VAL A 4 -1.83 12.42 -11.45
C VAL A 4 -2.36 11.86 -10.13
N ALA A 5 -2.58 10.55 -10.06
CA ALA A 5 -3.00 9.89 -8.85
C ALA A 5 -2.01 10.14 -7.71
N LYS A 6 -2.52 10.34 -6.50
CA LYS A 6 -1.70 10.48 -5.31
C LYS A 6 -1.45 9.12 -4.69
N ILE A 7 -0.19 8.80 -4.44
CA ILE A 7 0.23 7.53 -3.87
C ILE A 7 0.63 7.74 -2.42
N VAL A 8 -0.03 7.04 -1.51
CA VAL A 8 0.22 7.13 -0.07
C VAL A 8 0.60 5.74 0.44
N VAL A 9 1.77 5.63 1.05
CA VAL A 9 2.16 4.39 1.74
C VAL A 9 1.76 4.47 3.21
N VAL A 10 1.17 3.40 3.72
CA VAL A 10 0.91 3.22 5.15
C VAL A 10 1.87 2.17 5.67
N THR A 11 2.71 2.54 6.60
CA THR A 11 3.81 1.72 7.07
C THR A 11 3.97 1.77 8.58
N SER A 12 4.71 0.84 9.12
CA SER A 12 5.07 0.82 10.54
C SER A 12 6.41 0.12 10.71
N GLY A 13 7.17 0.52 11.71
CA GLY A 13 8.43 -0.16 12.04
C GLY A 13 8.20 -1.49 12.75
N LYS A 14 7.01 -1.71 13.31
CA LYS A 14 6.67 -2.87 14.13
C LYS A 14 5.28 -3.39 13.75
N GLY A 15 5.09 -4.72 13.78
CA GLY A 15 3.79 -5.34 13.59
C GLY A 15 2.85 -5.14 14.78
N GLY A 16 1.55 -5.29 14.55
CA GLY A 16 0.55 -5.25 15.59
C GLY A 16 0.20 -3.87 16.13
N VAL A 17 0.52 -2.80 15.42
CA VAL A 17 0.22 -1.42 15.83
C VAL A 17 -1.02 -0.83 15.14
N GLY A 18 -1.77 -1.62 14.40
CA GLY A 18 -2.99 -1.18 13.73
C GLY A 18 -2.77 -0.61 12.32
N LYS A 19 -1.67 -0.93 11.68
CA LYS A 19 -1.31 -0.43 10.36
C LYS A 19 -2.34 -0.78 9.28
N THR A 20 -2.71 -2.03 9.14
CA THR A 20 -3.67 -2.48 8.12
C THR A 20 -5.06 -1.90 8.35
N THR A 21 -5.50 -1.80 9.59
CA THR A 21 -6.75 -1.13 9.96
C THR A 21 -6.71 0.35 9.57
N THR A 22 -5.59 1.02 9.79
CA THR A 22 -5.38 2.41 9.39
C THR A 22 -5.44 2.57 7.86
N SER A 23 -4.80 1.66 7.11
CA SER A 23 -4.86 1.66 5.65
C SER A 23 -6.30 1.53 5.15
N ALA A 24 -7.05 0.57 5.67
CA ALA A 24 -8.44 0.35 5.30
C ALA A 24 -9.33 1.56 5.63
N SER A 25 -9.19 2.11 6.82
CA SER A 25 -9.98 3.26 7.27
C SER A 25 -9.68 4.52 6.47
N PHE A 26 -8.41 4.77 6.17
CA PHE A 26 -7.99 5.92 5.37
C PHE A 26 -8.54 5.83 3.94
N ALA A 27 -8.39 4.69 3.31
CA ALA A 27 -8.91 4.46 1.95
C ALA A 27 -10.44 4.59 1.91
N THR A 28 -11.13 4.05 2.90
CA THR A 28 -12.59 4.16 3.03
C THR A 28 -13.01 5.62 3.16
N GLY A 29 -12.33 6.40 4.00
CA GLY A 29 -12.62 7.82 4.18
C GLY A 29 -12.47 8.61 2.88
N LEU A 30 -11.44 8.36 2.11
CA LEU A 30 -11.22 8.99 0.80
C LEU A 30 -12.32 8.62 -0.20
N ALA A 31 -12.69 7.35 -0.25
CA ALA A 31 -13.74 6.85 -1.13
C ALA A 31 -15.12 7.45 -0.78
N LEU A 32 -15.43 7.57 0.49
CA LEU A 32 -16.67 8.20 0.95
C LEU A 32 -16.75 9.69 0.59
N ARG A 33 -15.62 10.35 0.41
CA ARG A 33 -15.54 11.74 -0.04
C ARG A 33 -15.60 11.88 -1.56
N GLY A 34 -15.81 10.80 -2.29
CA GLY A 34 -15.97 10.80 -3.73
C GLY A 34 -14.69 10.58 -4.52
N HIS A 35 -13.58 10.25 -3.86
CA HIS A 35 -12.32 9.95 -4.53
C HIS A 35 -12.24 8.47 -4.87
N LYS A 36 -12.02 8.16 -6.14
CA LYS A 36 -11.82 6.77 -6.57
C LYS A 36 -10.49 6.26 -6.03
N THR A 37 -10.56 5.33 -5.10
CA THR A 37 -9.44 4.90 -4.27
C THR A 37 -9.22 3.39 -4.37
N VAL A 38 -7.98 2.98 -4.51
CA VAL A 38 -7.57 1.58 -4.42
C VAL A 38 -6.60 1.40 -3.26
N VAL A 39 -6.79 0.32 -2.52
CA VAL A 39 -5.86 -0.12 -1.49
C VAL A 39 -5.17 -1.40 -1.98
N ILE A 40 -3.84 -1.41 -1.90
CA ILE A 40 -3.02 -2.54 -2.34
C ILE A 40 -2.37 -3.19 -1.13
N ASP A 41 -2.49 -4.50 -1.01
CA ASP A 41 -1.83 -5.26 0.04
C ASP A 41 -0.47 -5.76 -0.46
N PHE A 42 0.61 -5.20 0.09
CA PHE A 42 2.00 -5.61 -0.21
C PHE A 42 2.51 -6.72 0.70
N ASP A 43 1.71 -7.17 1.67
CA ASP A 43 2.14 -8.17 2.64
C ASP A 43 1.92 -9.59 2.12
N VAL A 44 2.82 -10.02 1.26
CA VAL A 44 2.78 -11.34 0.62
C VAL A 44 2.78 -12.44 1.67
N GLY A 45 1.80 -13.31 1.59
CA GLY A 45 1.65 -14.46 2.48
C GLY A 45 0.68 -14.27 3.65
N LEU A 46 0.47 -13.05 4.14
CA LEU A 46 -0.41 -12.80 5.29
C LEU A 46 -1.86 -12.47 4.91
N ARG A 47 -2.08 -11.70 3.85
CA ARG A 47 -3.42 -11.38 3.33
C ARG A 47 -4.39 -10.83 4.39
N ASN A 48 -3.93 -9.90 5.22
CA ASN A 48 -4.77 -9.34 6.28
C ASN A 48 -5.77 -8.30 5.78
N LEU A 49 -5.45 -7.60 4.69
CA LEU A 49 -6.28 -6.51 4.17
C LEU A 49 -7.63 -6.99 3.68
N ASP A 50 -7.69 -8.08 2.92
CA ASP A 50 -8.93 -8.63 2.39
C ASP A 50 -9.87 -9.11 3.52
N LEU A 51 -9.31 -9.64 4.61
CA LEU A 51 -10.07 -10.03 5.80
C LEU A 51 -10.67 -8.79 6.50
N ILE A 52 -9.86 -7.76 6.72
CA ILE A 52 -10.32 -6.52 7.38
C ILE A 52 -11.38 -5.82 6.56
N MET A 53 -11.28 -5.84 5.24
CA MET A 53 -12.24 -5.22 4.33
C MET A 53 -13.41 -6.13 3.95
N GLY A 54 -13.44 -7.35 4.47
CA GLY A 54 -14.56 -8.28 4.31
C GLY A 54 -14.77 -8.83 2.91
N CYS A 55 -13.70 -8.89 2.11
CA CYS A 55 -13.78 -9.36 0.72
C CYS A 55 -13.00 -10.65 0.44
N GLU A 56 -12.56 -11.35 1.47
CA GLU A 56 -11.70 -12.55 1.35
C GLU A 56 -12.33 -13.66 0.50
N ARG A 57 -13.64 -13.76 0.50
CA ARG A 57 -14.36 -14.77 -0.30
C ARG A 57 -14.53 -14.38 -1.77
N ARG A 58 -14.23 -13.14 -2.10
CA ARG A 58 -14.34 -12.59 -3.46
C ARG A 58 -13.02 -12.57 -4.21
N VAL A 59 -11.94 -12.97 -3.56
CA VAL A 59 -10.60 -13.01 -4.17
C VAL A 59 -10.52 -14.17 -5.14
N VAL A 60 -10.33 -13.86 -6.43
CA VAL A 60 -10.09 -14.85 -7.50
C VAL A 60 -8.64 -14.75 -7.94
N TYR A 61 -8.20 -13.55 -8.25
CA TYR A 61 -6.81 -13.25 -8.58
C TYR A 61 -6.25 -12.23 -7.61
N ASP A 62 -4.95 -12.26 -7.43
CA ASP A 62 -4.23 -11.39 -6.49
C ASP A 62 -3.15 -10.57 -7.20
N PHE A 63 -2.44 -9.76 -6.41
CA PHE A 63 -1.39 -8.88 -6.91
C PHE A 63 -0.29 -9.65 -7.67
N VAL A 64 0.13 -10.82 -7.18
CA VAL A 64 1.17 -11.63 -7.82
C VAL A 64 0.71 -12.18 -9.17
N ASN A 65 -0.56 -12.59 -9.29
CA ASN A 65 -1.11 -13.02 -10.57
C ASN A 65 -1.01 -11.91 -11.63
N VAL A 66 -1.27 -10.66 -11.25
CA VAL A 66 -1.14 -9.52 -12.15
C VAL A 66 0.33 -9.31 -12.55
N LEU A 67 1.24 -9.39 -11.60
CA LEU A 67 2.68 -9.23 -11.83
C LEU A 67 3.23 -10.30 -12.78
N ASN A 68 2.72 -11.52 -12.69
CA ASN A 68 3.14 -12.66 -13.52
C ASN A 68 2.40 -12.73 -14.87
N ASN A 69 1.56 -11.76 -15.18
CA ASN A 69 0.69 -11.75 -16.37
C ASN A 69 -0.29 -12.94 -16.45
N GLU A 70 -0.62 -13.53 -15.32
CA GLU A 70 -1.62 -14.60 -15.21
C GLU A 70 -3.05 -14.05 -15.15
N ALA A 71 -3.19 -12.77 -14.81
CA ALA A 71 -4.45 -12.04 -14.79
C ALA A 71 -4.24 -10.58 -15.16
N ARG A 72 -5.28 -9.96 -15.73
CA ARG A 72 -5.29 -8.52 -15.92
C ARG A 72 -5.62 -7.83 -14.61
N LEU A 73 -5.20 -6.56 -14.47
CA LEU A 73 -5.47 -5.78 -13.27
C LEU A 73 -6.96 -5.75 -12.94
N GLN A 74 -7.82 -5.54 -13.94
CA GLN A 74 -9.27 -5.50 -13.77
C GLN A 74 -9.87 -6.80 -13.23
N GLN A 75 -9.22 -7.94 -13.49
CA GLN A 75 -9.66 -9.23 -12.97
C GLN A 75 -9.29 -9.44 -11.50
N ALA A 76 -8.22 -8.80 -11.04
CA ALA A 76 -7.75 -8.91 -9.66
C ALA A 76 -8.37 -7.85 -8.74
N LEU A 77 -8.74 -6.69 -9.27
CA LEU A 77 -9.37 -5.63 -8.49
C LEU A 77 -10.74 -6.05 -7.98
N ILE A 78 -10.99 -5.83 -6.70
CA ILE A 78 -12.26 -6.10 -6.04
C ILE A 78 -12.89 -4.77 -5.66
N ARG A 79 -14.09 -4.49 -6.15
CA ARG A 79 -14.87 -3.32 -5.75
C ARG A 79 -15.59 -3.63 -4.44
N ASP A 80 -15.57 -2.70 -3.49
CA ASP A 80 -16.30 -2.83 -2.25
C ASP A 80 -17.80 -2.92 -2.48
N LYS A 81 -18.51 -3.73 -1.69
CA LYS A 81 -19.97 -3.96 -1.86
C LYS A 81 -20.79 -2.71 -1.58
N ASP A 82 -20.37 -1.94 -0.58
CA ASP A 82 -21.16 -0.85 -0.03
C ASP A 82 -20.64 0.52 -0.45
N ILE A 83 -19.35 0.62 -0.79
CA ILE A 83 -18.67 1.88 -1.10
C ILE A 83 -18.22 1.86 -2.57
N GLU A 84 -18.90 2.62 -3.39
CA GLU A 84 -18.74 2.59 -4.84
C GLU A 84 -17.32 2.91 -5.33
N ASN A 85 -16.65 3.85 -4.68
CA ASN A 85 -15.34 4.32 -5.10
C ASN A 85 -14.16 3.56 -4.47
N LEU A 86 -14.44 2.51 -3.72
CA LEU A 86 -13.42 1.76 -2.98
C LEU A 86 -13.10 0.43 -3.66
N TYR A 87 -11.81 0.23 -3.95
CA TYR A 87 -11.29 -0.98 -4.59
C TYR A 87 -10.14 -1.56 -3.78
N ILE A 88 -9.99 -2.87 -3.85
CA ILE A 88 -8.93 -3.60 -3.17
C ILE A 88 -8.15 -4.44 -4.19
N LEU A 89 -6.82 -4.38 -4.13
CA LEU A 89 -5.95 -5.32 -4.81
C LEU A 89 -5.33 -6.24 -3.74
N PRO A 90 -5.80 -7.48 -3.63
CA PRO A 90 -5.38 -8.36 -2.53
C PRO A 90 -3.98 -8.91 -2.73
N ALA A 91 -3.33 -9.24 -1.61
CA ALA A 91 -2.04 -9.90 -1.63
C ALA A 91 -2.15 -11.38 -1.99
N SER A 92 -1.06 -11.94 -2.48
CA SER A 92 -0.95 -13.37 -2.70
C SER A 92 -0.75 -14.14 -1.40
N GLN A 93 -1.22 -15.39 -1.38
CA GLN A 93 -0.91 -16.35 -0.31
C GLN A 93 0.42 -17.05 -0.53
N THR A 94 1.11 -16.78 -1.62
CA THR A 94 2.43 -17.38 -1.86
C THR A 94 3.40 -17.03 -0.73
N ARG A 95 4.33 -17.94 -0.45
CA ARG A 95 5.42 -17.70 0.50
C ARG A 95 6.67 -17.14 -0.17
N ASP A 96 6.64 -16.99 -1.49
CA ASP A 96 7.76 -16.43 -2.24
C ASP A 96 7.76 -14.91 -2.10
N LYS A 97 8.64 -14.41 -1.23
CA LYS A 97 8.80 -12.96 -0.99
C LYS A 97 9.42 -12.23 -2.18
N ASP A 98 10.04 -12.96 -3.12
CA ASP A 98 10.62 -12.38 -4.32
C ASP A 98 9.62 -12.29 -5.48
N ALA A 99 8.37 -12.69 -5.26
CA ALA A 99 7.31 -12.59 -6.25
C ALA A 99 6.99 -11.15 -6.65
N LEU A 100 7.21 -10.18 -5.75
CA LEU A 100 7.07 -8.76 -6.06
C LEU A 100 8.37 -8.25 -6.70
N THR A 101 8.31 -7.85 -7.97
CA THR A 101 9.46 -7.30 -8.69
C THR A 101 9.34 -5.79 -8.84
N ASP A 102 10.48 -5.09 -8.95
CA ASP A 102 10.51 -3.64 -9.12
C ASP A 102 9.77 -3.21 -10.39
N GLU A 103 10.04 -3.90 -11.51
CA GLU A 103 9.43 -3.60 -12.80
C GLU A 103 7.94 -3.89 -12.82
N GLY A 104 7.53 -5.00 -12.22
CA GLY A 104 6.11 -5.38 -12.13
C GLY A 104 5.31 -4.41 -11.28
N VAL A 105 5.84 -4.02 -10.13
CA VAL A 105 5.20 -3.03 -9.26
C VAL A 105 5.08 -1.69 -9.97
N ALA A 106 6.14 -1.22 -10.63
CA ALA A 106 6.09 0.04 -11.38
C ALA A 106 5.01 0.02 -12.47
N ARG A 107 4.89 -1.09 -13.21
CA ARG A 107 3.85 -1.27 -14.23
C ARG A 107 2.45 -1.18 -13.64
N VAL A 108 2.19 -1.86 -12.54
CA VAL A 108 0.89 -1.86 -11.88
C VAL A 108 0.55 -0.47 -11.34
N MET A 109 1.52 0.21 -10.74
CA MET A 109 1.33 1.57 -10.25
C MET A 109 1.00 2.54 -11.37
N ASP A 110 1.64 2.43 -12.53
CA ASP A 110 1.34 3.25 -13.71
C ASP A 110 -0.08 3.00 -14.22
N GLU A 111 -0.52 1.75 -14.33
CA GLU A 111 -1.89 1.40 -14.72
C GLU A 111 -2.92 1.97 -13.75
N LEU A 112 -2.70 1.79 -12.45
CA LEU A 112 -3.61 2.29 -11.42
C LEU A 112 -3.68 3.81 -11.42
N SER A 113 -2.57 4.49 -11.68
CA SER A 113 -2.51 5.95 -11.72
C SER A 113 -3.38 6.57 -12.80
N GLN A 114 -3.74 5.81 -13.84
CA GLN A 114 -4.62 6.25 -14.91
C GLN A 114 -6.10 6.16 -14.54
N GLU A 115 -6.45 5.34 -13.56
CA GLU A 115 -7.84 5.07 -13.19
C GLU A 115 -8.25 5.62 -11.83
N PHE A 116 -7.30 5.77 -10.91
CA PHE A 116 -7.59 6.11 -9.52
C PHE A 116 -7.08 7.49 -9.13
N ASP A 117 -7.81 8.14 -8.24
CA ASP A 117 -7.40 9.42 -7.64
C ASP A 117 -6.36 9.19 -6.52
N TYR A 118 -6.53 8.11 -5.75
CA TYR A 118 -5.65 7.73 -4.65
C TYR A 118 -5.29 6.26 -4.73
N ILE A 119 -4.01 5.97 -4.50
CA ILE A 119 -3.48 4.62 -4.38
C ILE A 119 -2.87 4.51 -2.99
N ILE A 120 -3.44 3.63 -2.16
CA ILE A 120 -2.98 3.41 -0.80
C ILE A 120 -2.21 2.09 -0.76
N CYS A 121 -0.92 2.17 -0.45
CA CYS A 121 -0.06 0.99 -0.37
C CYS A 121 0.05 0.54 1.09
N ASP A 122 -0.58 -0.58 1.43
CA ASP A 122 -0.46 -1.19 2.75
C ASP A 122 0.83 -2.00 2.80
N SER A 123 1.84 -1.44 3.46
CA SER A 123 3.19 -2.01 3.54
C SER A 123 3.26 -3.13 4.58
N PRO A 124 4.07 -4.18 4.34
CA PRO A 124 4.48 -5.02 5.47
C PRO A 124 5.23 -4.20 6.51
N ALA A 125 5.14 -4.61 7.77
CA ALA A 125 5.88 -3.97 8.85
C ALA A 125 7.39 -4.15 8.65
N GLY A 126 8.19 -3.17 9.11
CA GLY A 126 9.64 -3.26 9.09
C GLY A 126 10.30 -2.65 7.87
N ILE A 127 11.53 -3.08 7.62
CA ILE A 127 12.46 -2.44 6.69
C ILE A 127 12.93 -3.38 5.56
N GLU A 128 12.33 -4.55 5.45
CA GLU A 128 12.70 -5.53 4.42
C GLU A 128 12.23 -5.11 3.02
N ARG A 129 12.60 -5.89 2.02
CA ARG A 129 12.34 -5.61 0.61
C ARG A 129 10.87 -5.29 0.29
N GLY A 130 9.93 -6.03 0.87
CA GLY A 130 8.49 -5.77 0.65
C GLY A 130 8.05 -4.39 1.10
N ALA A 131 8.58 -3.92 2.23
CA ALA A 131 8.33 -2.56 2.72
C ALA A 131 8.95 -1.50 1.80
N ILE A 132 10.17 -1.73 1.30
CA ILE A 132 10.83 -0.82 0.35
C ILE A 132 10.01 -0.70 -0.94
N LEU A 133 9.55 -1.82 -1.48
CA LEU A 133 8.70 -1.82 -2.69
C LEU A 133 7.40 -1.06 -2.48
N ALA A 134 6.75 -1.24 -1.33
CA ALA A 134 5.51 -0.55 -1.00
C ALA A 134 5.68 0.97 -0.91
N MET A 135 6.83 1.44 -0.41
CA MET A 135 7.06 2.88 -0.22
C MET A 135 7.71 3.59 -1.41
N TYR A 136 8.29 2.85 -2.34
CA TYR A 136 9.14 3.42 -3.40
C TYR A 136 8.44 4.49 -4.23
N HIS A 137 7.20 4.25 -4.65
CA HIS A 137 6.43 5.16 -5.49
C HIS A 137 5.62 6.21 -4.73
N ALA A 138 5.70 6.23 -3.40
CA ALA A 138 4.86 7.08 -2.58
C ALA A 138 5.13 8.56 -2.74
N ASP A 139 4.07 9.35 -2.76
CA ASP A 139 4.10 10.81 -2.66
C ASP A 139 4.05 11.26 -1.22
N GLU A 140 3.33 10.52 -0.38
CA GLU A 140 3.21 10.76 1.06
C GLU A 140 3.26 9.43 1.82
N ALA A 141 3.60 9.50 3.11
CA ALA A 141 3.61 8.35 3.98
C ALA A 141 2.85 8.61 5.28
N ILE A 142 2.10 7.60 5.72
CA ILE A 142 1.51 7.55 7.06
C ILE A 142 2.28 6.50 7.85
N ILE A 143 2.93 6.92 8.92
CA ILE A 143 3.71 6.04 9.79
C ILE A 143 2.88 5.76 11.03
N VAL A 144 2.46 4.51 11.17
CA VAL A 144 1.65 4.07 12.31
C VAL A 144 2.57 3.57 13.42
N THR A 145 2.39 4.11 14.61
CA THR A 145 3.16 3.74 15.79
C THR A 145 2.26 3.74 17.02
N ASN A 146 2.71 3.08 18.07
CA ASN A 146 2.11 3.21 19.41
C ASN A 146 3.11 3.93 20.34
N PRO A 147 2.70 4.35 21.55
CA PRO A 147 3.56 5.13 22.44
C PRO A 147 4.69 4.34 23.12
N GLU A 148 4.90 3.07 22.80
CA GLU A 148 6.01 2.28 23.32
C GLU A 148 7.36 2.73 22.73
N ILE A 149 8.39 2.74 23.55
CA ILE A 149 9.74 3.19 23.16
C ILE A 149 10.29 2.37 21.98
N SER A 150 10.09 1.06 21.97
CA SER A 150 10.53 0.19 20.86
C SER A 150 9.84 0.56 19.53
N SER A 151 8.56 0.90 19.59
CA SER A 151 7.80 1.31 18.43
C SER A 151 8.29 2.65 17.87
N VAL A 152 8.63 3.60 18.74
CA VAL A 152 9.18 4.89 18.35
C VAL A 152 10.54 4.73 17.66
N ARG A 153 11.42 3.89 18.18
CA ARG A 153 12.73 3.59 17.57
C ARG A 153 12.58 2.95 16.20
N ASP A 154 11.63 2.01 16.06
CA ASP A 154 11.35 1.37 14.77
C ASP A 154 10.79 2.37 13.76
N SER A 155 9.99 3.33 14.21
CA SER A 155 9.48 4.41 13.36
C SER A 155 10.60 5.33 12.86
N ASP A 156 11.62 5.60 13.67
CA ASP A 156 12.79 6.36 13.24
C ASP A 156 13.54 5.68 12.09
N ARG A 157 13.65 4.37 12.10
CA ARG A 157 14.23 3.60 10.98
C ARG A 157 13.42 3.75 9.72
N ILE A 158 12.10 3.69 9.82
CA ILE A 158 11.19 3.88 8.69
C ILE A 158 11.34 5.27 8.10
N ILE A 159 11.42 6.31 8.93
CA ILE A 159 11.66 7.68 8.47
C ILE A 159 12.95 7.77 7.68
N GLY A 160 14.02 7.14 8.15
CA GLY A 160 15.29 7.08 7.45
C GLY A 160 15.19 6.43 6.07
N MET A 161 14.43 5.35 5.96
CA MET A 161 14.18 4.68 4.68
C MET A 161 13.37 5.55 3.71
N LEU A 162 12.31 6.20 4.20
CA LEU A 162 11.49 7.11 3.40
C LEU A 162 12.30 8.28 2.87
N ASP A 163 13.28 8.76 3.63
CA ASP A 163 14.16 9.86 3.25
C ASP A 163 15.31 9.44 2.32
N SER A 164 15.52 8.16 2.10
CA SER A 164 16.67 7.67 1.32
C SER A 164 16.33 6.68 0.19
N LYS A 165 15.23 5.94 0.29
CA LYS A 165 14.92 4.80 -0.59
C LYS A 165 13.70 5.00 -1.50
N THR A 166 13.12 6.19 -1.53
CA THR A 166 11.97 6.47 -2.39
C THR A 166 12.40 6.97 -3.77
N LYS A 167 11.50 6.83 -4.75
CA LYS A 167 11.70 7.33 -6.11
C LYS A 167 11.95 8.84 -6.13
N LYS A 168 11.22 9.60 -5.31
CA LYS A 168 11.39 11.06 -5.20
C LYS A 168 12.80 11.44 -4.78
N VAL A 169 13.36 10.74 -3.80
CA VAL A 169 14.73 10.98 -3.36
C VAL A 169 15.74 10.59 -4.45
N GLU A 170 15.57 9.43 -5.09
CA GLU A 170 16.45 8.97 -6.16
C GLU A 170 16.44 9.90 -7.38
N MET A 171 15.31 10.51 -7.69
CA MET A 171 15.15 11.44 -8.81
C MET A 171 15.44 12.90 -8.44
N ASN A 172 15.94 13.16 -7.26
CA ASN A 172 16.18 14.51 -6.72
C ASN A 172 14.93 15.41 -6.72
N GLU A 173 13.76 14.82 -6.54
CA GLU A 173 12.47 15.53 -6.44
C GLU A 173 12.13 15.94 -5.02
N GLY A 174 13.07 15.78 -4.08
CA GLY A 174 12.91 16.09 -2.67
C GLY A 174 12.50 14.88 -1.84
N ARG A 175 12.10 15.16 -0.60
CA ARG A 175 11.64 14.13 0.34
C ARG A 175 10.12 14.05 0.33
N ILE A 176 9.59 12.85 0.57
CA ILE A 176 8.14 12.66 0.69
C ILE A 176 7.63 13.26 2.00
N ARG A 177 6.40 13.75 2.00
CA ARG A 177 5.72 14.22 3.20
C ARG A 177 5.35 13.05 4.09
N LYS A 178 5.64 13.16 5.39
CA LYS A 178 5.40 12.10 6.36
C LYS A 178 4.40 12.57 7.42
N HIS A 179 3.48 11.68 7.80
CA HIS A 179 2.48 11.88 8.82
C HIS A 179 2.60 10.78 9.87
N LEU A 180 2.64 11.15 11.13
CA LEU A 180 2.68 10.18 12.23
C LEU A 180 1.25 9.93 12.73
N CYS A 181 0.89 8.65 12.78
CA CYS A 181 -0.39 8.21 13.33
C CYS A 181 -0.12 7.38 14.59
N ILE A 182 -0.54 7.89 15.74
CA ILE A 182 -0.35 7.23 17.04
C ILE A 182 -1.63 6.49 17.42
N THR A 183 -1.51 5.21 17.65
CA THR A 183 -2.64 4.35 18.02
C THR A 183 -2.65 4.00 19.51
#